data_03c7ae64baa5056a4d1b0e056deb7e90
#
_entry.id   03c7ae64baa5056a4d1b0e056deb7e90
#
_cell.length_a   1.000
_cell.length_b   1.000
_cell.length_c   1.000
_cell.angle_alpha   90.00
_cell.angle_beta   90.00
_cell.angle_gamma   90.00
#
_symmetry.space_group_name_H-M   'P 1'
#
loop_
_entity.id
_entity.type
_entity.pdbx_description
1 polymer ?
#
loop_
_entity_poly.entity_id
_entity_poly.type
_entity_poly.pdbx_seq_one_letter_code
_entity_poly.pdbx_strand_id
1 'polypeptide(L)'
;MLTVSHLRKEYDGLIAVDGISLKVQRGELFGLLGPNGAGKTTTIRTILNIIQPDAGEITFDGRPFTEEMWNIIGYLPEERGLYRKSKILNTILYFASLKGLSADQARPAAHYWLERFGLKEAGHRKVEELSKGNQQKVQMICSILHKPQLLILDEPFSGLDPVNQILLKDVLLELRQQNIAIIFSTHQMEQVEKMCDNICLINKGKIVLSGGLREIKKQYGTNSIRLEFEGDGSFLKTLPMVKRADVYQNYAELELVDVGRSRELLNHLDDKLSLRKFEILEPSLHSIFVNVVGLPVQTSPKEAPVVGNTASPKRPMSTEMKKALFSLAFSSIMLVIFAAKELTAKEPSWAIPVVFLVAVGVSVFQLLRARSNAHQRGPSQ
;
A
#
# COMPACT_ATOMS: atom_id res chain seq x y z
N MET A 1 5.98 -4.23 -25.15
CA MET A 1 6.82 -3.25 -24.43
C MET A 1 7.76 -3.99 -23.47
N LEU A 2 7.38 -4.30 -22.23
CA LEU A 2 8.15 -5.12 -21.30
C LEU A 2 7.60 -6.55 -21.29
N THR A 3 8.49 -7.55 -21.40
CA THR A 3 8.13 -8.96 -21.18
C THR A 3 9.12 -9.56 -20.19
N VAL A 4 8.59 -10.22 -19.18
CA VAL A 4 9.31 -10.97 -18.16
C VAL A 4 8.84 -12.40 -18.25
N SER A 5 9.77 -13.36 -18.38
CA SER A 5 9.47 -14.77 -18.57
C SER A 5 10.21 -15.61 -17.52
N HIS A 6 9.44 -16.35 -16.71
CA HIS A 6 9.92 -17.32 -15.72
C HIS A 6 11.04 -16.79 -14.80
N LEU A 7 10.91 -15.53 -14.37
CA LEU A 7 11.91 -14.85 -13.56
C LEU A 7 12.10 -15.56 -12.22
N ARG A 8 13.34 -15.90 -11.87
CA ARG A 8 13.71 -16.52 -10.60
C ARG A 8 14.84 -15.74 -9.91
N LYS A 9 14.73 -15.59 -8.61
CA LYS A 9 15.79 -15.04 -7.76
C LYS A 9 15.78 -15.70 -6.40
N GLU A 10 16.96 -16.17 -5.99
CA GLU A 10 17.21 -16.83 -4.72
C GLU A 10 18.34 -16.11 -3.94
N TYR A 11 18.24 -16.08 -2.62
CA TYR A 11 19.26 -15.56 -1.71
C TYR A 11 19.46 -16.54 -0.57
N ASP A 12 20.65 -17.07 -0.40
CA ASP A 12 21.04 -17.95 0.72
C ASP A 12 20.01 -19.06 1.02
N GLY A 13 19.49 -19.70 -0.04
CA GLY A 13 18.45 -20.75 0.05
C GLY A 13 17.01 -20.25 0.18
N LEU A 14 16.79 -18.92 0.26
CA LEU A 14 15.45 -18.33 0.25
C LEU A 14 15.08 -17.90 -1.17
N ILE A 15 14.04 -18.50 -1.74
CA ILE A 15 13.51 -18.13 -3.05
C ILE A 15 12.63 -16.88 -2.89
N ALA A 16 13.14 -15.73 -3.31
CA ALA A 16 12.43 -14.45 -3.24
C ALA A 16 11.50 -14.22 -4.43
N VAL A 17 11.83 -14.79 -5.60
CA VAL A 17 11.05 -14.74 -6.85
C VAL A 17 11.10 -16.12 -7.50
N ASP A 18 9.96 -16.71 -7.78
CA ASP A 18 9.83 -18.10 -8.26
C ASP A 18 8.94 -18.20 -9.52
N GLY A 19 9.55 -18.08 -10.68
CA GLY A 19 8.90 -18.29 -11.97
C GLY A 19 7.93 -17.16 -12.38
N ILE A 20 8.16 -15.91 -11.97
CA ILE A 20 7.29 -14.78 -12.31
C ILE A 20 7.36 -14.50 -13.82
N SER A 21 6.17 -14.48 -14.47
CA SER A 21 6.00 -14.07 -15.85
C SER A 21 4.94 -13.00 -15.97
N LEU A 22 5.26 -11.88 -16.63
CA LEU A 22 4.33 -10.77 -16.84
C LEU A 22 4.65 -10.02 -18.15
N LYS A 23 3.65 -9.33 -18.67
CA LYS A 23 3.79 -8.44 -19.82
C LYS A 23 3.14 -7.11 -19.53
N VAL A 24 3.78 -6.02 -19.93
CA VAL A 24 3.25 -4.67 -19.78
C VAL A 24 3.33 -3.95 -21.12
N GLN A 25 2.23 -3.36 -21.55
CA GLN A 25 2.11 -2.66 -22.82
C GLN A 25 2.38 -1.16 -22.67
N ARG A 26 2.59 -0.45 -23.77
CA ARG A 26 2.64 1.00 -23.79
C ARG A 26 1.29 1.58 -23.44
N GLY A 27 1.25 2.67 -22.67
CA GLY A 27 0.01 3.30 -22.21
C GLY A 27 -0.81 2.46 -21.24
N GLU A 28 -0.19 1.46 -20.63
CA GLU A 28 -0.82 0.60 -19.63
C GLU A 28 -0.41 1.01 -18.21
N LEU A 29 -1.37 0.94 -17.29
CA LEU A 29 -1.16 1.04 -15.85
C LEU A 29 -1.27 -0.37 -15.25
N PHE A 30 -0.11 -0.92 -14.87
CA PHE A 30 0.02 -2.29 -14.37
C PHE A 30 0.32 -2.29 -12.86
N GLY A 31 -0.52 -2.99 -12.11
CA GLY A 31 -0.37 -3.14 -10.66
C GLY A 31 0.41 -4.40 -10.26
N LEU A 32 1.53 -4.25 -9.55
CA LEU A 32 2.28 -5.34 -8.94
C LEU A 32 1.93 -5.43 -7.44
N LEU A 33 1.07 -6.37 -7.10
CA LEU A 33 0.42 -6.45 -5.79
C LEU A 33 1.03 -7.54 -4.91
N GLY A 34 0.86 -7.38 -3.61
CA GLY A 34 1.19 -8.42 -2.64
C GLY A 34 1.57 -7.86 -1.27
N PRO A 35 1.57 -8.69 -0.23
CA PRO A 35 1.98 -8.27 1.10
C PRO A 35 3.47 -7.90 1.14
N ASN A 36 3.90 -7.31 2.27
CA ASN A 36 5.32 -7.05 2.49
C ASN A 36 6.08 -8.37 2.52
N GLY A 37 7.27 -8.39 1.88
CA GLY A 37 8.06 -9.62 1.72
C GLY A 37 7.56 -10.59 0.64
N ALA A 38 6.54 -10.24 -0.15
CA ALA A 38 6.02 -11.10 -1.23
C ALA A 38 6.99 -11.28 -2.42
N GLY A 39 8.02 -10.44 -2.55
CA GLY A 39 8.97 -10.45 -3.66
C GLY A 39 8.81 -9.30 -4.66
N LYS A 40 7.90 -8.33 -4.41
CA LYS A 40 7.62 -7.19 -5.32
C LYS A 40 8.87 -6.37 -5.65
N THR A 41 9.55 -5.83 -4.62
CA THR A 41 10.75 -5.02 -4.78
C THR A 41 11.90 -5.82 -5.42
N THR A 42 12.05 -7.10 -5.08
CA THR A 42 13.03 -7.99 -5.72
C THR A 42 12.71 -8.14 -7.21
N THR A 43 11.45 -8.39 -7.57
CA THR A 43 11.00 -8.46 -8.98
C THR A 43 11.32 -7.16 -9.72
N ILE A 44 10.98 -6.00 -9.15
CA ILE A 44 11.28 -4.68 -9.74
C ILE A 44 12.79 -4.49 -9.94
N ARG A 45 13.60 -4.74 -8.90
CA ARG A 45 15.07 -4.58 -8.99
C ARG A 45 15.69 -5.52 -10.00
N THR A 46 15.12 -6.71 -10.19
CA THR A 46 15.59 -7.65 -11.21
C THR A 46 15.17 -7.18 -12.62
N ILE A 47 13.94 -6.69 -12.80
CA ILE A 47 13.49 -6.09 -14.08
C ILE A 47 14.41 -4.92 -14.49
N LEU A 48 14.84 -4.13 -13.52
CA LEU A 48 15.75 -3.00 -13.72
C LEU A 48 17.23 -3.41 -13.88
N ASN A 49 17.54 -4.70 -13.90
CA ASN A 49 18.92 -5.20 -13.93
C ASN A 49 19.83 -4.67 -12.81
N ILE A 50 19.23 -4.23 -11.69
CA ILE A 50 19.95 -3.87 -10.45
C ILE A 50 20.41 -5.15 -9.75
N ILE A 51 19.60 -6.22 -9.86
CA ILE A 51 19.86 -7.54 -9.34
C ILE A 51 19.81 -8.51 -10.53
N GLN A 52 20.86 -9.34 -10.68
CA GLN A 52 20.87 -10.37 -11.72
C GLN A 52 19.90 -11.50 -11.35
N PRO A 53 19.04 -11.94 -12.28
CA PRO A 53 18.22 -13.12 -12.08
C PRO A 53 19.08 -14.39 -12.06
N ASP A 54 18.60 -15.41 -11.35
CA ASP A 54 19.23 -16.74 -11.37
C ASP A 54 18.67 -17.59 -12.53
N ALA A 55 17.45 -17.25 -12.99
CA ALA A 55 16.85 -17.81 -14.20
C ALA A 55 15.75 -16.88 -14.74
N GLY A 56 15.35 -17.12 -15.99
CA GLY A 56 14.33 -16.33 -16.68
C GLY A 56 14.93 -15.26 -17.59
N GLU A 57 14.05 -14.59 -18.32
CA GLU A 57 14.42 -13.60 -19.32
C GLU A 57 13.60 -12.32 -19.16
N ILE A 58 14.25 -11.18 -19.40
CA ILE A 58 13.62 -9.86 -19.40
C ILE A 58 13.93 -9.18 -20.71
N THR A 59 12.89 -8.82 -21.44
CA THR A 59 13.03 -8.12 -22.72
C THR A 59 12.21 -6.83 -22.75
N PHE A 60 12.77 -5.86 -23.44
CA PHE A 60 12.17 -4.56 -23.68
C PHE A 60 12.03 -4.34 -25.20
N ASP A 61 10.80 -4.24 -25.70
CA ASP A 61 10.48 -4.27 -27.14
C ASP A 61 11.14 -5.47 -27.88
N GLY A 62 11.16 -6.64 -27.23
CA GLY A 62 11.74 -7.87 -27.77
C GLY A 62 13.27 -7.93 -27.74
N ARG A 63 13.97 -6.97 -27.12
CA ARG A 63 15.42 -6.93 -26.97
C ARG A 63 15.82 -7.16 -25.52
N PRO A 64 16.91 -7.86 -25.22
CA PRO A 64 17.47 -7.96 -23.89
C PRO A 64 17.77 -6.57 -23.29
N PHE A 65 17.79 -6.51 -21.95
CA PHE A 65 18.12 -5.24 -21.25
C PHE A 65 19.56 -4.80 -21.59
N THR A 66 19.72 -3.52 -21.95
CA THR A 66 21.02 -2.88 -22.17
C THR A 66 21.15 -1.64 -21.28
N GLU A 67 22.38 -1.17 -21.02
CA GLU A 67 22.62 0.02 -20.21
C GLU A 67 21.94 1.28 -20.79
N GLU A 68 21.83 1.38 -22.12
CA GLU A 68 21.15 2.49 -22.79
C GLU A 68 19.66 2.62 -22.40
N MET A 69 19.02 1.50 -22.01
CA MET A 69 17.61 1.48 -21.58
C MET A 69 17.38 2.27 -20.30
N TRP A 70 18.41 2.49 -19.48
CA TRP A 70 18.30 3.37 -18.34
C TRP A 70 17.87 4.80 -18.68
N ASN A 71 18.19 5.28 -19.88
CA ASN A 71 17.81 6.62 -20.33
C ASN A 71 16.32 6.76 -20.64
N ILE A 72 15.64 5.64 -20.90
CA ILE A 72 14.21 5.61 -21.23
C ILE A 72 13.35 5.02 -20.11
N ILE A 73 13.97 4.64 -19.00
CA ILE A 73 13.28 4.09 -17.81
C ILE A 73 13.32 5.12 -16.68
N GLY A 74 12.14 5.43 -16.13
CA GLY A 74 11.99 6.14 -14.87
C GLY A 74 11.83 5.14 -13.73
N TYR A 75 12.51 5.36 -12.61
CA TYR A 75 12.40 4.52 -11.43
C TYR A 75 12.24 5.36 -10.16
N LEU A 76 11.21 5.06 -9.40
CA LEU A 76 10.97 5.57 -8.05
C LEU A 76 11.16 4.41 -7.07
N PRO A 77 12.26 4.35 -6.31
CA PRO A 77 12.44 3.35 -5.25
C PRO A 77 11.57 3.66 -4.02
N GLU A 78 11.24 2.63 -3.23
CA GLU A 78 10.54 2.78 -1.95
C GLU A 78 11.37 3.63 -0.97
N GLU A 79 12.70 3.42 -0.93
CA GLU A 79 13.60 4.19 -0.10
C GLU A 79 13.96 5.54 -0.74
N ARG A 80 14.05 6.58 0.10
CA ARG A 80 14.36 7.93 -0.38
C ARG A 80 15.84 8.12 -0.63
N GLY A 81 16.25 8.00 -1.91
CA GLY A 81 17.62 8.16 -2.37
C GLY A 81 18.05 9.60 -2.67
N LEU A 82 17.36 10.64 -2.15
CA LEU A 82 17.68 12.02 -2.45
C LEU A 82 18.84 12.57 -1.61
N TYR A 83 19.66 13.43 -2.19
CA TYR A 83 20.75 14.15 -1.51
C TYR A 83 20.21 15.18 -0.53
N ARG A 84 20.11 14.81 0.75
CA ARG A 84 19.42 15.59 1.80
C ARG A 84 19.87 17.04 1.93
N LYS A 85 21.18 17.30 1.85
CA LYS A 85 21.79 18.65 1.99
C LYS A 85 21.76 19.47 0.69
N SER A 86 21.38 18.90 -0.44
CA SER A 86 21.31 19.57 -1.73
C SER A 86 20.01 20.37 -1.84
N LYS A 87 20.04 21.47 -2.61
CA LYS A 87 18.83 22.21 -2.99
C LYS A 87 17.98 21.36 -3.93
N ILE A 88 16.66 21.49 -3.80
CA ILE A 88 15.68 20.69 -4.56
C ILE A 88 15.90 20.81 -6.06
N LEU A 89 15.98 22.06 -6.58
CA LEU A 89 16.19 22.28 -8.01
C LEU A 89 17.51 21.65 -8.48
N ASN A 90 18.60 21.80 -7.71
CA ASN A 90 19.88 21.21 -8.07
C ASN A 90 19.82 19.68 -8.08
N THR A 91 19.09 19.08 -7.13
CA THR A 91 18.87 17.63 -7.09
C THR A 91 18.13 17.16 -8.34
N ILE A 92 17.05 17.84 -8.73
CA ILE A 92 16.28 17.51 -9.94
C ILE A 92 17.15 17.65 -11.20
N LEU A 93 17.89 18.73 -11.34
CA LEU A 93 18.78 18.95 -12.49
C LEU A 93 19.92 17.91 -12.56
N TYR A 94 20.46 17.52 -11.42
CA TYR A 94 21.45 16.45 -11.35
C TYR A 94 20.88 15.11 -11.86
N PHE A 95 19.72 14.68 -11.37
CA PHE A 95 19.09 13.45 -11.86
C PHE A 95 18.72 13.54 -13.35
N ALA A 96 18.30 14.71 -13.82
CA ALA A 96 18.05 14.95 -15.23
C ALA A 96 19.31 14.77 -16.09
N SER A 97 20.46 15.29 -15.63
CA SER A 97 21.73 15.14 -16.34
C SER A 97 22.19 13.69 -16.44
N LEU A 98 21.94 12.87 -15.40
CA LEU A 98 22.21 11.43 -15.44
C LEU A 98 21.37 10.68 -16.48
N LYS A 99 20.24 11.28 -16.89
CA LYS A 99 19.35 10.79 -17.96
C LYS A 99 19.60 11.45 -19.31
N GLY A 100 20.73 12.16 -19.46
CA GLY A 100 21.16 12.75 -20.72
C GLY A 100 20.48 14.09 -21.09
N LEU A 101 19.70 14.71 -20.19
CA LEU A 101 19.12 16.02 -20.47
C LEU A 101 20.16 17.14 -20.27
N SER A 102 20.21 18.09 -21.22
CA SER A 102 20.95 19.32 -21.02
C SER A 102 20.29 20.20 -19.96
N ALA A 103 21.06 21.15 -19.39
CA ALA A 103 20.53 22.10 -18.41
C ALA A 103 19.36 22.93 -18.97
N ASP A 104 19.44 23.29 -20.25
CA ASP A 104 18.43 24.09 -20.95
C ASP A 104 17.12 23.33 -21.15
N GLN A 105 17.19 22.00 -21.32
CA GLN A 105 16.03 21.12 -21.39
C GLN A 105 15.46 20.81 -19.99
N ALA A 106 16.33 20.56 -19.05
CA ALA A 106 15.94 20.09 -17.70
C ALA A 106 15.33 21.22 -16.85
N ARG A 107 15.83 22.47 -16.95
CA ARG A 107 15.39 23.58 -16.11
C ARG A 107 13.91 23.96 -16.31
N PRO A 108 13.43 24.20 -17.54
CA PRO A 108 12.00 24.47 -17.78
C PRO A 108 11.11 23.29 -17.32
N ALA A 109 11.51 22.05 -17.61
CA ALA A 109 10.77 20.86 -17.19
C ALA A 109 10.74 20.73 -15.66
N ALA A 110 11.84 21.03 -14.95
CA ALA A 110 11.88 21.02 -13.49
C ALA A 110 10.92 22.05 -12.89
N HIS A 111 10.89 23.29 -13.44
CA HIS A 111 9.95 24.31 -12.98
C HIS A 111 8.49 23.93 -13.22
N TYR A 112 8.16 23.39 -14.39
CA TYR A 112 6.83 22.87 -14.70
C TYR A 112 6.37 21.81 -13.67
N TRP A 113 7.22 20.81 -13.42
CA TRP A 113 6.87 19.74 -12.47
C TRP A 113 6.83 20.22 -11.02
N LEU A 114 7.73 21.12 -10.62
CA LEU A 114 7.68 21.73 -9.28
C LEU A 114 6.37 22.50 -9.07
N GLU A 115 5.91 23.25 -10.07
CA GLU A 115 4.62 23.94 -10.02
C GLU A 115 3.45 22.95 -9.97
N ARG A 116 3.46 21.94 -10.82
CA ARG A 116 2.42 20.89 -10.89
C ARG A 116 2.28 20.12 -9.57
N PHE A 117 3.38 19.88 -8.85
CA PHE A 117 3.39 19.23 -7.55
C PHE A 117 3.24 20.19 -6.36
N GLY A 118 2.97 21.49 -6.59
CA GLY A 118 2.80 22.48 -5.53
C GLY A 118 4.07 22.80 -4.76
N LEU A 119 5.24 22.70 -5.41
CA LEU A 119 6.57 22.94 -4.82
C LEU A 119 7.31 24.10 -5.51
N LYS A 120 6.60 24.98 -6.25
CA LYS A 120 7.18 26.08 -7.03
C LYS A 120 8.18 26.91 -6.22
N GLU A 121 7.76 27.35 -5.03
CA GLU A 121 8.56 28.21 -4.15
C GLU A 121 9.62 27.44 -3.34
N ALA A 122 9.59 26.10 -3.40
CA ALA A 122 10.50 25.28 -2.62
C ALA A 122 11.82 24.95 -3.34
N GLY A 123 11.97 25.29 -4.62
CA GLY A 123 13.13 24.89 -5.43
C GLY A 123 14.50 25.28 -4.87
N HIS A 124 14.59 26.39 -4.11
CA HIS A 124 15.81 26.89 -3.48
C HIS A 124 16.10 26.27 -2.11
N ARG A 125 15.11 25.59 -1.49
CA ARG A 125 15.24 24.95 -0.19
C ARG A 125 16.02 23.64 -0.30
N LYS A 126 16.57 23.17 0.85
CA LYS A 126 17.22 21.86 0.90
C LYS A 126 16.18 20.74 0.99
N VAL A 127 16.54 19.57 0.47
CA VAL A 127 15.66 18.38 0.51
C VAL A 127 15.30 17.99 1.95
N GLU A 128 16.23 18.11 2.90
CA GLU A 128 16.01 17.77 4.32
C GLU A 128 14.96 18.67 5.02
N GLU A 129 14.68 19.84 4.48
CA GLU A 129 13.66 20.78 5.00
C GLU A 129 12.23 20.40 4.59
N LEU A 130 12.08 19.42 3.70
CA LEU A 130 10.79 18.97 3.20
C LEU A 130 10.18 17.90 4.12
N SER A 131 8.85 17.92 4.22
CA SER A 131 8.10 16.78 4.75
C SER A 131 8.35 15.51 3.93
N LYS A 132 8.11 14.34 4.53
CA LYS A 132 8.26 13.05 3.84
C LYS A 132 7.46 12.99 2.53
N GLY A 133 6.22 13.50 2.51
CA GLY A 133 5.39 13.53 1.30
C GLY A 133 5.96 14.46 0.22
N ASN A 134 6.50 15.61 0.60
CA ASN A 134 7.14 16.50 -0.38
C ASN A 134 8.47 15.95 -0.91
N GLN A 135 9.24 15.20 -0.11
CA GLN A 135 10.40 14.46 -0.61
C GLN A 135 9.99 13.41 -1.66
N GLN A 136 8.87 12.70 -1.42
CA GLN A 136 8.30 11.75 -2.38
C GLN A 136 7.93 12.41 -3.71
N LYS A 137 7.32 13.61 -3.66
CA LYS A 137 7.03 14.41 -4.86
C LYS A 137 8.30 14.78 -5.63
N VAL A 138 9.36 15.23 -4.96
CA VAL A 138 10.65 15.54 -5.61
C VAL A 138 11.24 14.29 -6.26
N GLN A 139 11.18 13.15 -5.59
CA GLN A 139 11.65 11.89 -6.13
C GLN A 139 10.85 11.45 -7.36
N MET A 140 9.51 11.65 -7.32
CA MET A 140 8.65 11.42 -8.48
C MET A 140 9.03 12.32 -9.65
N ILE A 141 9.30 13.62 -9.43
CA ILE A 141 9.78 14.54 -10.46
C ILE A 141 11.07 14.01 -11.10
N CYS A 142 12.03 13.58 -10.30
CA CYS A 142 13.29 13.01 -10.80
C CYS A 142 13.07 11.77 -11.69
N SER A 143 12.02 10.97 -11.40
CA SER A 143 11.73 9.74 -12.16
C SER A 143 11.02 9.98 -13.48
N ILE A 144 10.35 11.14 -13.68
CA ILE A 144 9.53 11.42 -14.87
C ILE A 144 10.06 12.51 -15.77
N LEU A 145 10.98 13.35 -15.28
CA LEU A 145 11.42 14.57 -15.94
C LEU A 145 12.01 14.34 -17.34
N HIS A 146 12.69 13.21 -17.53
CA HIS A 146 13.31 12.79 -18.80
C HIS A 146 12.33 12.13 -19.78
N LYS A 147 11.02 12.18 -19.51
CA LYS A 147 9.94 11.57 -20.33
C LYS A 147 10.19 10.09 -20.63
N PRO A 148 10.21 9.22 -19.61
CA PRO A 148 10.50 7.80 -19.77
C PRO A 148 9.47 7.12 -20.67
N GLN A 149 9.85 5.99 -21.30
CA GLN A 149 8.92 5.11 -22.00
C GLN A 149 8.34 4.05 -21.07
N LEU A 150 9.08 3.68 -20.02
CA LEU A 150 8.65 2.81 -18.93
C LEU A 150 8.90 3.51 -17.60
N LEU A 151 7.88 3.59 -16.77
CA LEU A 151 7.96 4.13 -15.42
C LEU A 151 7.68 3.03 -14.41
N ILE A 152 8.63 2.76 -13.53
CA ILE A 152 8.49 1.76 -12.46
C ILE A 152 8.52 2.48 -11.10
N LEU A 153 7.49 2.25 -10.29
CA LEU A 153 7.27 2.93 -9.03
C LEU A 153 7.10 1.91 -7.91
N ASP A 154 7.98 1.95 -6.92
CA ASP A 154 7.89 1.06 -5.75
C ASP A 154 7.23 1.81 -4.59
N GLU A 155 6.00 1.37 -4.20
CA GLU A 155 5.15 1.97 -3.17
C GLU A 155 4.95 3.51 -3.31
N PRO A 156 4.53 4.04 -4.49
CA PRO A 156 4.55 5.47 -4.79
C PRO A 156 3.61 6.30 -3.90
N PHE A 157 2.56 5.70 -3.36
CA PHE A 157 1.56 6.37 -2.50
C PHE A 157 1.93 6.37 -1.02
N SER A 158 3.02 5.67 -0.64
CA SER A 158 3.46 5.56 0.75
C SER A 158 3.84 6.92 1.34
N GLY A 159 3.25 7.27 2.49
CA GLY A 159 3.55 8.52 3.20
C GLY A 159 2.99 9.80 2.57
N LEU A 160 2.12 9.69 1.56
CA LEU A 160 1.34 10.79 1.02
C LEU A 160 0.01 10.93 1.76
N ASP A 161 -0.39 12.16 2.04
CA ASP A 161 -1.76 12.47 2.48
C ASP A 161 -2.77 12.31 1.34
N PRO A 162 -4.08 12.24 1.60
CA PRO A 162 -5.11 11.98 0.59
C PRO A 162 -5.08 12.97 -0.59
N VAL A 163 -4.80 14.25 -0.35
CA VAL A 163 -4.75 15.28 -1.42
C VAL A 163 -3.58 15.00 -2.36
N ASN A 164 -2.42 14.68 -1.80
CA ASN A 164 -1.23 14.35 -2.58
C ASN A 164 -1.34 12.99 -3.29
N GLN A 165 -2.10 12.04 -2.74
CA GLN A 165 -2.43 10.79 -3.44
C GLN A 165 -3.29 11.04 -4.68
N ILE A 166 -4.30 11.94 -4.60
CA ILE A 166 -5.11 12.34 -5.76
C ILE A 166 -4.22 12.99 -6.83
N LEU A 167 -3.40 13.95 -6.44
CA LEU A 167 -2.47 14.61 -7.37
C LEU A 167 -1.56 13.62 -8.08
N LEU A 168 -0.97 12.67 -7.34
CA LEU A 168 -0.10 11.65 -7.93
C LEU A 168 -0.87 10.75 -8.90
N LYS A 169 -2.08 10.35 -8.53
CA LYS A 169 -2.97 9.57 -9.40
C LYS A 169 -3.24 10.30 -10.73
N ASP A 170 -3.59 11.59 -10.67
CA ASP A 170 -3.85 12.39 -11.86
C ASP A 170 -2.62 12.47 -12.76
N VAL A 171 -1.43 12.68 -12.19
CA VAL A 171 -0.16 12.66 -12.92
C VAL A 171 0.09 11.31 -13.59
N LEU A 172 -0.16 10.19 -12.91
CA LEU A 172 0.02 8.86 -13.50
C LEU A 172 -0.95 8.60 -14.66
N LEU A 173 -2.20 9.07 -14.55
CA LEU A 173 -3.18 8.97 -15.63
C LEU A 173 -2.80 9.86 -16.83
N GLU A 174 -2.28 11.07 -16.59
CA GLU A 174 -1.73 11.94 -17.64
C GLU A 174 -0.56 11.26 -18.38
N LEU A 175 0.40 10.67 -17.63
CA LEU A 175 1.55 9.96 -18.21
C LEU A 175 1.12 8.73 -19.02
N ARG A 176 0.12 7.98 -18.53
CA ARG A 176 -0.50 6.87 -19.26
C ARG A 176 -1.07 7.33 -20.62
N GLN A 177 -1.80 8.47 -20.64
CA GLN A 177 -2.35 9.04 -21.88
C GLN A 177 -1.25 9.46 -22.87
N GLN A 178 -0.05 9.76 -22.37
CA GLN A 178 1.15 10.01 -23.20
C GLN A 178 1.82 8.72 -23.68
N ASN A 179 1.15 7.57 -23.57
CA ASN A 179 1.63 6.25 -24.00
C ASN A 179 2.84 5.72 -23.22
N ILE A 180 3.05 6.19 -21.99
CA ILE A 180 4.07 5.65 -21.08
C ILE A 180 3.54 4.38 -20.45
N ALA A 181 4.34 3.30 -20.46
CA ALA A 181 4.05 2.10 -19.70
C ALA A 181 4.37 2.34 -18.23
N ILE A 182 3.45 2.05 -17.33
CA ILE A 182 3.62 2.31 -15.90
C ILE A 182 3.41 1.03 -15.10
N ILE A 183 4.40 0.66 -14.30
CA ILE A 183 4.29 -0.40 -13.30
C ILE A 183 4.37 0.24 -11.93
N PHE A 184 3.43 -0.01 -11.05
CA PHE A 184 3.62 0.35 -9.66
C PHE A 184 3.35 -0.81 -8.71
N SER A 185 4.24 -0.97 -7.73
CA SER A 185 4.03 -1.92 -6.65
C SER A 185 3.24 -1.28 -5.53
N THR A 186 2.38 -2.06 -4.91
CA THR A 186 1.71 -1.65 -3.67
C THR A 186 1.11 -2.85 -2.93
N HIS A 187 0.88 -2.68 -1.64
CA HIS A 187 0.04 -3.55 -0.82
C HIS A 187 -1.39 -2.98 -0.64
N GLN A 188 -1.65 -1.75 -1.12
CA GLN A 188 -2.95 -1.07 -1.03
C GLN A 188 -3.83 -1.40 -2.24
N MET A 189 -4.65 -2.43 -2.11
CA MET A 189 -5.47 -2.96 -3.23
C MET A 189 -6.48 -1.95 -3.78
N GLU A 190 -7.00 -1.06 -2.93
CA GLU A 190 -7.94 -0.02 -3.35
C GLU A 190 -7.36 0.98 -4.37
N GLN A 191 -6.05 1.29 -4.27
CA GLN A 191 -5.39 2.18 -5.24
C GLN A 191 -5.35 1.52 -6.61
N VAL A 192 -5.09 0.23 -6.65
CA VAL A 192 -5.02 -0.56 -7.88
C VAL A 192 -6.40 -0.68 -8.53
N GLU A 193 -7.44 -0.93 -7.74
CA GLU A 193 -8.81 -1.01 -8.24
C GLU A 193 -9.28 0.26 -8.98
N LYS A 194 -8.76 1.41 -8.54
CA LYS A 194 -9.14 2.71 -9.10
C LYS A 194 -8.36 3.10 -10.37
N MET A 195 -7.24 2.41 -10.67
CA MET A 195 -6.30 2.92 -11.66
C MET A 195 -5.80 1.89 -12.67
N CYS A 196 -5.65 0.62 -12.25
CA CYS A 196 -4.99 -0.38 -13.08
C CYS A 196 -5.91 -1.04 -14.12
N ASP A 197 -5.33 -1.35 -15.26
CA ASP A 197 -5.96 -2.17 -16.30
C ASP A 197 -5.69 -3.64 -16.04
N ASN A 198 -4.43 -3.98 -15.79
CA ASN A 198 -3.95 -5.31 -15.47
C ASN A 198 -3.20 -5.33 -14.14
N ILE A 199 -3.20 -6.50 -13.53
CA ILE A 199 -2.54 -6.73 -12.25
C ILE A 199 -1.76 -8.04 -12.25
N CYS A 200 -0.76 -8.10 -11.37
CA CYS A 200 -0.08 -9.32 -10.97
C CYS A 200 0.01 -9.34 -9.44
N LEU A 201 -0.66 -10.28 -8.82
CA LEU A 201 -0.65 -10.49 -7.38
C LEU A 201 0.40 -11.54 -7.04
N ILE A 202 1.39 -11.12 -6.26
CA ILE A 202 2.48 -11.99 -5.81
C ILE A 202 2.31 -12.32 -4.34
N ASN A 203 2.53 -13.57 -3.99
CA ASN A 203 2.64 -14.03 -2.62
C ASN A 203 3.75 -15.07 -2.49
N LYS A 204 4.67 -14.89 -1.53
CA LYS A 204 5.81 -15.77 -1.28
C LYS A 204 6.62 -16.08 -2.57
N GLY A 205 6.90 -15.05 -3.35
CA GLY A 205 7.68 -15.14 -4.59
C GLY A 205 6.92 -15.68 -5.81
N LYS A 206 5.68 -16.12 -5.69
CA LYS A 206 4.89 -16.72 -6.77
C LYS A 206 3.71 -15.85 -7.18
N ILE A 207 3.34 -15.92 -8.47
CA ILE A 207 2.11 -15.33 -8.96
C ILE A 207 0.93 -16.16 -8.42
N VAL A 208 0.03 -15.49 -7.73
CA VAL A 208 -1.22 -16.06 -7.21
C VAL A 208 -2.37 -15.74 -8.16
N LEU A 209 -2.34 -14.55 -8.77
CA LEU A 209 -3.37 -14.05 -9.66
C LEU A 209 -2.75 -13.06 -10.63
N SER A 210 -3.09 -13.13 -11.91
CA SER A 210 -2.61 -12.18 -12.92
C SER A 210 -3.62 -12.07 -14.07
N GLY A 211 -3.75 -10.86 -14.61
CA GLY A 211 -4.62 -10.58 -15.76
C GLY A 211 -5.35 -9.26 -15.65
N GLY A 212 -6.34 -9.05 -16.52
CA GLY A 212 -7.20 -7.87 -16.54
C GLY A 212 -8.01 -7.77 -15.26
N LEU A 213 -8.00 -6.59 -14.64
CA LEU A 213 -8.69 -6.36 -13.37
C LEU A 213 -10.19 -6.65 -13.46
N ARG A 214 -10.82 -6.26 -14.59
CA ARG A 214 -12.26 -6.49 -14.83
C ARG A 214 -12.57 -7.96 -14.98
N GLU A 215 -11.75 -8.72 -15.73
CA GLU A 215 -11.90 -10.15 -15.94
C GLU A 215 -11.75 -10.91 -14.61
N ILE A 216 -10.74 -10.53 -13.83
CA ILE A 216 -10.54 -11.09 -12.49
C ILE A 216 -11.75 -10.84 -11.61
N LYS A 217 -12.23 -9.60 -11.50
CA LYS A 217 -13.41 -9.30 -10.71
C LYS A 217 -14.65 -10.05 -11.18
N LYS A 218 -14.81 -10.21 -12.50
CA LYS A 218 -15.91 -11.00 -13.09
C LYS A 218 -15.80 -12.49 -12.75
N GLN A 219 -14.60 -13.05 -12.80
CA GLN A 219 -14.34 -14.47 -12.47
C GLN A 219 -14.66 -14.80 -11.01
N TYR A 220 -14.33 -13.88 -10.09
CA TYR A 220 -14.56 -14.03 -8.66
C TYR A 220 -15.84 -13.32 -8.19
N GLY A 221 -16.61 -12.74 -9.11
CA GLY A 221 -17.84 -12.02 -8.83
C GLY A 221 -18.88 -12.93 -8.18
N THR A 222 -19.53 -12.41 -7.17
CA THR A 222 -20.75 -12.99 -6.64
C THR A 222 -21.91 -12.41 -7.45
N ASN A 223 -22.94 -13.21 -7.76
CA ASN A 223 -24.17 -12.73 -8.38
C ASN A 223 -24.99 -11.91 -7.37
N SER A 224 -24.34 -11.02 -6.62
CA SER A 224 -24.93 -10.30 -5.50
C SER A 224 -25.30 -8.87 -5.87
N ILE A 225 -26.47 -8.46 -5.44
CA ILE A 225 -27.02 -7.13 -5.65
C ILE A 225 -27.45 -6.55 -4.29
N ARG A 226 -27.15 -5.27 -4.07
CA ARG A 226 -27.70 -4.49 -2.97
C ARG A 226 -28.75 -3.54 -3.51
N LEU A 227 -29.92 -3.56 -2.85
CA LEU A 227 -31.03 -2.64 -3.08
C LEU A 227 -31.21 -1.75 -1.85
N GLU A 228 -31.42 -0.44 -2.06
CA GLU A 228 -32.00 0.45 -1.05
C GLU A 228 -33.33 0.95 -1.56
N PHE A 229 -34.39 0.84 -0.75
CA PHE A 229 -35.76 1.09 -1.19
C PHE A 229 -36.68 1.58 -0.05
N GLU A 230 -37.83 2.10 -0.43
CA GLU A 230 -38.98 2.32 0.43
C GLU A 230 -40.11 1.39 0.01
N GLY A 231 -40.82 0.82 0.99
CA GLY A 231 -41.89 -0.13 0.78
C GLY A 231 -41.65 -1.50 1.39
N ASP A 232 -42.49 -2.48 1.11
CA ASP A 232 -42.36 -3.85 1.60
C ASP A 232 -41.56 -4.71 0.61
N GLY A 233 -40.30 -4.99 0.96
CA GLY A 233 -39.39 -5.84 0.18
C GLY A 233 -39.57 -7.34 0.38
N SER A 234 -40.55 -7.83 1.14
CA SER A 234 -40.72 -9.24 1.49
C SER A 234 -40.85 -10.16 0.25
N PHE A 235 -41.48 -9.67 -0.83
CA PHE A 235 -41.62 -10.40 -2.08
C PHE A 235 -40.31 -10.71 -2.80
N LEU A 236 -39.22 -9.98 -2.51
CA LEU A 236 -37.90 -10.23 -3.11
C LEU A 236 -37.40 -11.65 -2.91
N LYS A 237 -37.80 -12.29 -1.81
CA LYS A 237 -37.48 -13.69 -1.48
C LYS A 237 -38.14 -14.71 -2.40
N THR A 238 -39.24 -14.32 -3.08
CA THR A 238 -40.05 -15.22 -3.90
C THR A 238 -39.75 -15.08 -5.40
N LEU A 239 -38.87 -14.17 -5.79
CA LEU A 239 -38.54 -13.94 -7.19
C LEU A 239 -37.73 -15.09 -7.78
N PRO A 240 -38.08 -15.62 -8.96
CA PRO A 240 -37.47 -16.83 -9.52
C PRO A 240 -35.97 -16.63 -9.91
N MET A 241 -35.53 -15.37 -10.10
CA MET A 241 -34.14 -15.03 -10.39
C MET A 241 -33.28 -14.88 -9.12
N VAL A 242 -33.91 -14.86 -7.92
CA VAL A 242 -33.23 -14.70 -6.63
C VAL A 242 -32.98 -16.05 -6.01
N LYS A 243 -31.71 -16.41 -5.79
CA LYS A 243 -31.27 -17.62 -5.14
C LYS A 243 -31.32 -17.48 -3.62
N ARG A 244 -30.97 -16.28 -3.11
CA ARG A 244 -30.98 -15.92 -1.69
C ARG A 244 -31.30 -14.46 -1.53
N ALA A 245 -32.10 -14.10 -0.52
CA ALA A 245 -32.41 -12.72 -0.18
C ALA A 245 -32.36 -12.51 1.33
N ASP A 246 -31.50 -11.60 1.75
CA ASP A 246 -31.48 -11.04 3.10
C ASP A 246 -32.14 -9.66 3.05
N VAL A 247 -33.43 -9.60 3.48
CA VAL A 247 -34.29 -8.41 3.37
C VAL A 247 -34.41 -7.73 4.72
N TYR A 248 -34.16 -6.43 4.76
CA TYR A 248 -34.28 -5.55 5.91
C TYR A 248 -35.34 -4.47 5.63
N GLN A 249 -35.57 -3.56 6.56
CA GLN A 249 -36.67 -2.59 6.47
C GLN A 249 -36.56 -1.64 5.26
N ASN A 250 -35.34 -1.22 4.89
CA ASN A 250 -35.09 -0.22 3.85
C ASN A 250 -33.97 -0.62 2.86
N TYR A 251 -33.45 -1.84 2.98
CA TYR A 251 -32.48 -2.38 2.04
C TYR A 251 -32.58 -3.91 1.97
N ALA A 252 -32.05 -4.49 0.89
CA ALA A 252 -31.90 -5.94 0.75
C ALA A 252 -30.56 -6.28 0.09
N GLU A 253 -29.98 -7.43 0.49
CA GLU A 253 -28.87 -8.07 -0.23
C GLU A 253 -29.41 -9.32 -0.90
N LEU A 254 -29.30 -9.39 -2.21
CA LEU A 254 -29.82 -10.46 -3.05
C LEU A 254 -28.67 -11.21 -3.72
N GLU A 255 -28.69 -12.53 -3.68
CA GLU A 255 -27.87 -13.38 -4.53
C GLU A 255 -28.75 -13.86 -5.71
N LEU A 256 -28.41 -13.47 -6.92
CA LEU A 256 -29.14 -13.92 -8.12
C LEU A 256 -28.62 -15.29 -8.57
N VAL A 257 -29.43 -16.02 -9.32
CA VAL A 257 -29.00 -17.22 -10.05
C VAL A 257 -27.96 -16.83 -11.10
N ASP A 258 -28.17 -15.69 -11.78
CA ASP A 258 -27.28 -15.10 -12.77
C ASP A 258 -27.41 -13.56 -12.70
N VAL A 259 -26.28 -12.84 -12.54
CA VAL A 259 -26.25 -11.38 -12.51
C VAL A 259 -26.70 -10.77 -13.87
N GLY A 260 -26.58 -11.49 -14.97
CA GLY A 260 -27.12 -11.09 -16.27
C GLY A 260 -28.63 -10.84 -16.26
N ARG A 261 -29.35 -11.40 -15.28
CA ARG A 261 -30.78 -11.17 -15.06
C ARG A 261 -31.10 -9.95 -14.19
N SER A 262 -30.11 -9.15 -13.86
CA SER A 262 -30.29 -7.91 -13.07
C SER A 262 -31.31 -6.93 -13.67
N ARG A 263 -31.39 -6.87 -15.00
CA ARG A 263 -32.40 -6.04 -15.70
C ARG A 263 -33.82 -6.57 -15.51
N GLU A 264 -33.98 -7.89 -15.49
CA GLU A 264 -35.27 -8.53 -15.21
C GLU A 264 -35.70 -8.26 -13.76
N LEU A 265 -34.76 -8.29 -12.81
CA LEU A 265 -35.03 -7.89 -11.44
C LEU A 265 -35.55 -6.44 -11.37
N LEU A 266 -34.87 -5.49 -12.02
CA LEU A 266 -35.30 -4.09 -12.05
C LEU A 266 -36.74 -3.93 -12.51
N ASN A 267 -37.15 -4.63 -13.57
CA ASN A 267 -38.54 -4.59 -14.08
C ASN A 267 -39.58 -5.10 -13.08
N HIS A 268 -39.19 -5.98 -12.14
CA HIS A 268 -40.08 -6.50 -11.08
C HIS A 268 -40.17 -5.56 -9.86
N LEU A 269 -39.26 -4.58 -9.76
CA LEU A 269 -39.22 -3.63 -8.63
C LEU A 269 -40.06 -2.39 -8.90
N ASP A 270 -40.19 -1.98 -10.18
CA ASP A 270 -40.67 -0.65 -10.62
C ASP A 270 -42.08 -0.32 -10.10
N ASP A 271 -42.97 -1.33 -9.99
CA ASP A 271 -44.33 -1.14 -9.52
C ASP A 271 -44.54 -1.38 -8.01
N LYS A 272 -43.55 -1.88 -7.30
CA LYS A 272 -43.72 -2.41 -5.93
C LYS A 272 -42.87 -1.70 -4.87
N LEU A 273 -41.75 -1.12 -5.26
CA LEU A 273 -40.82 -0.45 -4.35
C LEU A 273 -40.40 0.89 -4.93
N SER A 274 -40.27 1.89 -4.07
CA SER A 274 -39.55 3.12 -4.43
C SER A 274 -38.06 2.87 -4.29
N LEU A 275 -37.39 2.58 -5.43
CA LEU A 275 -35.98 2.24 -5.46
C LEU A 275 -35.12 3.50 -5.25
N ARG A 276 -34.26 3.50 -4.24
CA ARG A 276 -33.27 4.57 -3.96
C ARG A 276 -31.91 4.27 -4.54
N LYS A 277 -31.49 3.00 -4.46
CA LYS A 277 -30.19 2.55 -4.96
C LYS A 277 -30.28 1.12 -5.48
N PHE A 278 -29.62 0.88 -6.60
CA PHE A 278 -29.38 -0.44 -7.15
C PHE A 278 -27.88 -0.59 -7.41
N GLU A 279 -27.24 -1.56 -6.79
CA GLU A 279 -25.80 -1.77 -6.86
C GLU A 279 -25.47 -3.25 -7.06
N ILE A 280 -24.82 -3.56 -8.19
CA ILE A 280 -24.24 -4.89 -8.39
C ILE A 280 -22.98 -4.94 -7.55
N LEU A 281 -22.91 -5.86 -6.59
CA LEU A 281 -21.77 -5.99 -5.69
C LEU A 281 -20.65 -6.76 -6.40
N GLU A 282 -19.62 -6.04 -6.76
CA GLU A 282 -18.36 -6.65 -7.22
C GLU A 282 -17.45 -6.94 -6.02
N PRO A 283 -16.75 -8.09 -6.01
CA PRO A 283 -15.80 -8.38 -4.95
C PRO A 283 -14.63 -7.39 -5.00
N SER A 284 -14.18 -6.95 -3.85
CA SER A 284 -12.94 -6.18 -3.78
C SER A 284 -11.73 -7.09 -4.07
N LEU A 285 -10.65 -6.51 -4.61
CA LEU A 285 -9.38 -7.24 -4.77
C LEU A 285 -8.89 -7.82 -3.45
N HIS A 286 -9.15 -7.14 -2.34
CA HIS A 286 -8.82 -7.64 -1.01
C HIS A 286 -9.57 -8.93 -0.67
N SER A 287 -10.88 -8.99 -0.93
CA SER A 287 -11.69 -10.19 -0.72
C SER A 287 -11.23 -11.34 -1.62
N ILE A 288 -10.92 -11.04 -2.89
CA ILE A 288 -10.39 -12.03 -3.84
C ILE A 288 -9.05 -12.57 -3.33
N PHE A 289 -8.13 -11.71 -2.88
CA PHE A 289 -6.83 -12.11 -2.34
C PHE A 289 -6.98 -13.05 -1.14
N VAL A 290 -7.81 -12.68 -0.16
CA VAL A 290 -8.04 -13.48 1.04
C VAL A 290 -8.58 -14.87 0.66
N ASN A 291 -9.51 -14.94 -0.28
CA ASN A 291 -10.07 -16.21 -0.75
C ASN A 291 -9.03 -17.10 -1.45
N VAL A 292 -8.19 -16.50 -2.30
CA VAL A 292 -7.20 -17.25 -3.09
C VAL A 292 -6.02 -17.72 -2.25
N VAL A 293 -5.60 -16.92 -1.25
CA VAL A 293 -4.48 -17.27 -0.35
C VAL A 293 -4.91 -18.20 0.79
N GLY A 294 -6.23 -18.39 0.98
CA GLY A 294 -6.77 -19.31 2.00
C GLY A 294 -6.62 -18.79 3.43
N LEU A 295 -6.47 -17.50 3.65
CA LEU A 295 -6.57 -16.91 4.98
C LEU A 295 -8.05 -16.86 5.39
N PRO A 296 -8.43 -17.24 6.64
CA PRO A 296 -9.81 -17.08 7.09
C PRO A 296 -10.21 -15.61 6.94
N VAL A 297 -11.32 -15.37 6.26
CA VAL A 297 -11.89 -14.04 6.09
C VAL A 297 -12.15 -13.46 7.47
N GLN A 298 -11.30 -12.55 7.93
CA GLN A 298 -11.74 -11.61 8.95
C GLN A 298 -12.74 -10.71 8.23
N THR A 299 -14.00 -11.05 8.32
CA THR A 299 -15.07 -10.13 7.95
C THR A 299 -14.80 -8.85 8.72
N SER A 300 -14.43 -7.79 8.01
CA SER A 300 -14.42 -6.45 8.60
C SER A 300 -15.73 -6.31 9.35
N PRO A 301 -15.73 -5.82 10.59
CA PRO A 301 -16.97 -5.59 11.27
C PRO A 301 -17.81 -4.69 10.35
N LYS A 302 -18.90 -5.22 9.79
CA LYS A 302 -19.93 -4.40 9.16
C LYS A 302 -20.18 -3.29 10.15
N GLU A 303 -20.11 -2.05 9.74
CA GLU A 303 -20.61 -0.93 10.54
C GLU A 303 -22.02 -1.32 10.98
N ALA A 304 -22.11 -1.78 12.22
CA ALA A 304 -23.40 -2.03 12.83
C ALA A 304 -24.08 -0.69 12.98
N PRO A 305 -25.39 -0.59 12.66
CA PRO A 305 -26.14 0.60 12.97
C PRO A 305 -25.97 0.88 14.46
N VAL A 306 -25.76 2.14 14.79
CA VAL A 306 -25.63 2.66 16.15
C VAL A 306 -26.89 2.28 16.92
N VAL A 307 -26.85 1.17 17.65
CA VAL A 307 -27.80 0.84 18.71
C VAL A 307 -27.05 0.96 20.01
N GLY A 308 -27.66 1.73 20.90
CA GLY A 308 -27.10 2.28 22.12
C GLY A 308 -26.27 1.32 22.96
N ASN A 309 -25.22 1.89 23.46
CA ASN A 309 -24.41 1.62 24.62
C ASN A 309 -24.85 0.48 25.55
N THR A 310 -24.12 -0.64 25.50
CA THR A 310 -23.67 -1.31 26.73
C THR A 310 -22.28 -1.91 26.47
N ALA A 311 -21.27 -1.06 26.34
CA ALA A 311 -19.89 -1.50 26.45
C ALA A 311 -19.58 -1.73 27.92
N SER A 312 -19.27 -2.96 28.29
CA SER A 312 -18.61 -3.23 29.56
C SER A 312 -17.30 -2.42 29.60
N PRO A 313 -17.06 -1.60 30.63
CA PRO A 313 -15.89 -0.74 30.66
C PRO A 313 -14.62 -1.61 30.76
N LYS A 314 -13.70 -1.46 29.80
CA LYS A 314 -12.30 -1.87 29.97
C LYS A 314 -11.82 -1.21 31.26
N ARG A 315 -11.52 -2.00 32.30
CA ARG A 315 -11.01 -1.49 33.57
C ARG A 315 -9.82 -0.56 33.27
N PRO A 316 -9.84 0.69 33.72
CA PRO A 316 -8.71 1.58 33.53
C PRO A 316 -7.50 1.00 34.25
N MET A 317 -6.36 1.00 33.54
CA MET A 317 -5.09 0.55 34.10
C MET A 317 -4.78 1.34 35.36
N SER A 318 -4.46 0.66 36.46
CA SER A 318 -4.24 1.30 37.76
C SER A 318 -3.13 2.36 37.67
N THR A 319 -3.27 3.42 38.46
CA THR A 319 -2.31 4.54 38.53
C THR A 319 -0.89 4.02 38.84
N GLU A 320 -0.78 2.99 39.64
CA GLU A 320 0.50 2.35 39.99
C GLU A 320 1.12 1.62 38.77
N MET A 321 0.32 0.96 37.94
CA MET A 321 0.81 0.27 36.73
C MET A 321 1.23 1.27 35.66
N LYS A 322 0.55 2.43 35.55
CA LYS A 322 0.97 3.54 34.68
C LYS A 322 2.30 4.15 35.10
N LYS A 323 2.50 4.36 36.42
CA LYS A 323 3.76 4.88 36.98
C LYS A 323 4.92 3.89 36.76
N ALA A 324 4.69 2.60 36.96
CA ALA A 324 5.70 1.56 36.75
C ALA A 324 6.13 1.44 35.28
N LEU A 325 5.16 1.48 34.33
CA LEU A 325 5.43 1.49 32.89
C LEU A 325 6.20 2.74 32.46
N PHE A 326 5.84 3.91 32.98
CA PHE A 326 6.53 5.16 32.69
C PHE A 326 7.97 5.16 33.23
N SER A 327 8.18 4.64 34.45
CA SER A 327 9.51 4.48 35.04
C SER A 327 10.40 3.53 34.23
N LEU A 328 9.84 2.42 33.73
CA LEU A 328 10.55 1.44 32.92
C LEU A 328 10.95 2.01 31.55
N ALA A 329 10.03 2.73 30.89
CA ALA A 329 10.31 3.39 29.63
C ALA A 329 11.38 4.47 29.78
N PHE A 330 11.30 5.29 30.83
CA PHE A 330 12.28 6.33 31.12
C PHE A 330 13.67 5.76 31.42
N SER A 331 13.75 4.70 32.25
CA SER A 331 15.01 4.02 32.55
C SER A 331 15.65 3.38 31.31
N SER A 332 14.85 2.80 30.43
CA SER A 332 15.35 2.21 29.16
C SER A 332 15.89 3.29 28.21
N ILE A 333 15.20 4.42 28.06
CA ILE A 333 15.66 5.55 27.24
C ILE A 333 16.96 6.12 27.78
N MET A 334 17.08 6.32 29.10
CA MET A 334 18.28 6.83 29.73
C MET A 334 19.46 5.86 29.61
N LEU A 335 19.23 4.54 29.65
CA LEU A 335 20.26 3.53 29.42
C LEU A 335 20.84 3.62 28.00
N VAL A 336 19.96 3.81 26.98
CA VAL A 336 20.41 3.96 25.60
C VAL A 336 21.20 5.24 25.39
N ILE A 337 20.75 6.37 25.96
CA ILE A 337 21.46 7.65 25.88
C ILE A 337 22.84 7.54 26.56
N PHE A 338 22.90 6.86 27.69
CA PHE A 338 24.13 6.68 28.42
C PHE A 338 25.10 5.75 27.70
N ALA A 339 24.65 4.61 27.18
CA ALA A 339 25.46 3.70 26.38
C ALA A 339 26.04 4.41 25.13
N ALA A 340 25.25 5.26 24.48
CA ALA A 340 25.71 6.06 23.33
C ALA A 340 26.79 7.09 23.74
N LYS A 341 26.72 7.64 24.95
CA LYS A 341 27.70 8.60 25.46
C LYS A 341 29.01 7.94 25.92
N GLU A 342 28.93 6.75 26.51
CA GLU A 342 30.10 5.97 26.93
C GLU A 342 30.92 5.42 25.74
N LEU A 343 30.26 5.07 24.64
CA LEU A 343 30.93 4.68 23.39
C LEU A 343 31.80 5.79 22.80
N THR A 344 31.62 7.05 23.25
CA THR A 344 32.37 8.21 22.77
C THR A 344 33.35 8.77 23.82
N ALA A 345 33.40 8.23 25.03
CA ALA A 345 34.24 8.69 26.12
C ALA A 345 35.62 8.04 26.13
N LYS A 346 36.68 8.83 26.43
CA LYS A 346 38.06 8.35 26.48
C LYS A 346 38.42 7.53 27.74
N GLU A 347 37.61 7.62 28.80
CA GLU A 347 37.75 6.82 30.03
C GLU A 347 36.38 6.36 30.53
N PRO A 348 36.06 5.05 30.53
CA PRO A 348 34.76 4.55 30.96
C PRO A 348 34.63 4.52 32.50
N SER A 349 33.50 5.01 33.02
CA SER A 349 33.12 4.99 34.45
C SER A 349 32.16 3.82 34.73
N TRP A 350 32.65 2.78 35.42
CA TRP A 350 31.90 1.55 35.74
C TRP A 350 30.78 1.74 36.78
N ALA A 351 30.76 2.83 37.53
CA ALA A 351 29.80 3.02 38.61
C ALA A 351 28.37 3.32 38.13
N ILE A 352 28.23 3.96 36.99
CA ILE A 352 26.93 4.45 36.50
C ILE A 352 26.06 3.34 35.84
N PRO A 353 26.63 2.40 35.05
CA PRO A 353 25.84 1.26 34.54
C PRO A 353 25.24 0.38 35.64
N VAL A 354 25.95 0.22 36.76
CA VAL A 354 25.50 -0.60 37.91
C VAL A 354 24.27 0.06 38.56
N VAL A 355 24.29 1.38 38.76
CA VAL A 355 23.13 2.13 39.33
C VAL A 355 21.92 2.03 38.42
N PHE A 356 22.10 2.09 37.10
CA PHE A 356 21.03 1.93 36.13
C PHE A 356 20.42 0.52 36.08
N LEU A 357 21.25 -0.53 36.16
CA LEU A 357 20.77 -1.90 36.24
C LEU A 357 19.93 -2.15 37.49
N VAL A 358 20.32 -1.56 38.63
CA VAL A 358 19.53 -1.61 39.86
C VAL A 358 18.20 -0.87 39.70
N ALA A 359 18.17 0.29 39.05
CA ALA A 359 16.95 1.05 38.82
C ALA A 359 15.97 0.31 37.90
N VAL A 360 16.46 -0.33 36.84
CA VAL A 360 15.65 -1.20 35.96
C VAL A 360 15.12 -2.41 36.73
N GLY A 361 15.93 -3.06 37.56
CA GLY A 361 15.52 -4.18 38.40
C GLY A 361 14.39 -3.79 39.37
N VAL A 362 14.48 -2.63 40.03
CA VAL A 362 13.44 -2.11 40.92
C VAL A 362 12.15 -1.83 40.14
N SER A 363 12.23 -1.25 38.95
CA SER A 363 11.05 -0.96 38.10
C SER A 363 10.36 -2.23 37.64
N VAL A 364 11.11 -3.26 37.24
CA VAL A 364 10.55 -4.59 36.89
C VAL A 364 9.89 -5.25 38.09
N PHE A 365 10.52 -5.20 39.27
CA PHE A 365 9.93 -5.75 40.49
C PHE A 365 8.62 -5.05 40.88
N GLN A 366 8.56 -3.73 40.78
CA GLN A 366 7.32 -2.97 41.00
C GLN A 366 6.21 -3.35 40.03
N LEU A 367 6.54 -3.60 38.75
CA LEU A 367 5.60 -4.03 37.70
C LEU A 367 5.06 -5.43 37.98
N LEU A 368 5.91 -6.37 38.38
CA LEU A 368 5.52 -7.73 38.79
C LEU A 368 4.63 -7.71 40.03
N ARG A 369 4.97 -6.90 41.03
CA ARG A 369 4.17 -6.73 42.24
C ARG A 369 2.80 -6.10 41.97
N ALA A 370 2.75 -5.09 41.09
CA ALA A 370 1.49 -4.47 40.67
C ALA A 370 0.60 -5.46 39.89
N ARG A 371 1.18 -6.36 39.08
CA ARG A 371 0.48 -7.41 38.36
C ARG A 371 -0.05 -8.50 39.33
N SER A 372 0.75 -8.91 40.31
CA SER A 372 0.36 -9.88 41.34
C SER A 372 -0.80 -9.37 42.19
N ASN A 373 -0.76 -8.11 42.62
CA ASN A 373 -1.83 -7.47 43.39
C ASN A 373 -3.13 -7.29 42.59
N ALA A 374 -3.03 -7.15 41.24
CA ALA A 374 -4.18 -7.11 40.37
C ALA A 374 -4.85 -8.50 40.22
N HIS A 375 -4.08 -9.60 40.33
CA HIS A 375 -4.59 -10.97 40.27
C HIS A 375 -5.21 -11.43 41.62
N GLN A 376 -4.70 -10.94 42.75
CA GLN A 376 -5.23 -11.32 44.09
C GLN A 376 -6.54 -10.59 44.46
N ARG A 377 -6.91 -9.52 43.77
CA ARG A 377 -8.21 -8.87 43.88
C ARG A 377 -9.17 -9.47 42.83
N GLY A 378 -9.39 -10.78 42.89
CA GLY A 378 -10.47 -11.50 42.23
C GLY A 378 -11.86 -11.05 42.74
N PRO A 379 -12.93 -11.37 42.02
CA PRO A 379 -14.24 -10.83 42.30
C PRO A 379 -14.74 -11.33 43.67
N SER A 380 -14.79 -10.43 44.65
CA SER A 380 -15.65 -10.62 45.83
C SER A 380 -16.97 -9.94 45.52
N GLN A 381 -17.99 -10.80 45.37
CA GLN A 381 -19.44 -10.60 45.41
C GLN A 381 -20.02 -9.50 44.51
#